data_13f1d636abb42e08b14a0c4a207e136a
#
_entry.id   13f1d636abb42e08b14a0c4a207e136a
#
_cell.length_a   1.000
_cell.length_b   1.000
_cell.length_c   1.000
_cell.angle_alpha   90.00
_cell.angle_beta   90.00
_cell.angle_gamma   90.00
#
_symmetry.space_group_name_H-M   'P 1'
#
loop_
_entity.id
_entity.type
_entity.pdbx_description
1 polymer ?
#
loop_
_entity_poly.entity_id
_entity_poly.type
_entity_poly.pdbx_seq_one_letter_code
_entity_poly.pdbx_strand_id
1 'polypeptide(L)'
;MSQDLNEQPSAGEVRAFAYRLLGRREYSVRELDQRIRRKWPRLESAAVEDLLDALVAENLLSDERFTESYVRTLMQKLQGPLKIRAALRARGVSDALISLELERHAGQWADLATGWLQRQHTGPLDFDGRGKFYRRLLNRGFSHDQAMDALDSL
;
A
#
# COMPACT_ATOMS: atom_id res chain seq x y z
N MET A 1 -9.05 38.99 11.88
CA MET A 1 -8.74 38.11 13.02
C MET A 1 -7.60 37.21 12.63
N SER A 2 -6.41 37.50 13.09
CA SER A 2 -5.27 36.62 12.91
C SER A 2 -5.51 35.43 13.86
N GLN A 3 -5.94 34.30 13.32
CA GLN A 3 -5.80 33.07 14.06
C GLN A 3 -4.32 32.87 14.26
N ASP A 4 -3.91 32.82 15.52
CA ASP A 4 -2.52 32.59 15.87
C ASP A 4 -2.07 31.26 15.27
N LEU A 5 -1.36 31.35 14.14
CA LEU A 5 -0.66 30.24 13.49
C LEU A 5 0.42 29.63 14.42
N ASN A 6 0.44 30.04 15.66
CA ASN A 6 1.46 29.71 16.65
C ASN A 6 0.92 28.88 17.84
N GLU A 7 -0.37 28.58 17.87
CA GLU A 7 -0.92 27.73 18.94
C GLU A 7 -0.61 26.26 18.64
N GLN A 8 0.13 25.65 19.56
CA GLN A 8 0.33 24.21 19.55
C GLN A 8 -1.01 23.52 19.84
N PRO A 9 -1.34 22.45 19.09
CA PRO A 9 -2.56 21.69 19.36
C PRO A 9 -2.43 21.00 20.74
N SER A 10 -3.57 20.80 21.39
CA SER A 10 -3.61 19.95 22.58
C SER A 10 -3.37 18.49 22.20
N ALA A 11 -2.90 17.68 23.13
CA ALA A 11 -2.79 16.22 22.93
C ALA A 11 -4.11 15.59 22.49
N GLY A 12 -5.23 16.07 23.04
CA GLY A 12 -6.56 15.61 22.67
C GLY A 12 -6.95 15.94 21.24
N GLU A 13 -6.56 17.11 20.74
CA GLU A 13 -6.81 17.50 19.34
C GLU A 13 -6.02 16.62 18.36
N VAL A 14 -4.76 16.34 18.65
CA VAL A 14 -3.93 15.46 17.82
C VAL A 14 -4.49 14.04 17.81
N ARG A 15 -4.87 13.53 18.97
CA ARG A 15 -5.49 12.20 19.11
C ARG A 15 -6.81 12.11 18.35
N ALA A 16 -7.67 13.11 18.45
CA ALA A 16 -8.94 13.17 17.73
C ALA A 16 -8.74 13.18 16.21
N PHE A 17 -7.72 13.88 15.72
CA PHE A 17 -7.35 13.86 14.31
C PHE A 17 -6.95 12.44 13.85
N ALA A 18 -6.08 11.78 14.62
CA ALA A 18 -5.66 10.40 14.34
C ALA A 18 -6.86 9.45 14.33
N TYR A 19 -7.75 9.55 15.30
CA TYR A 19 -8.96 8.71 15.37
C TYR A 19 -9.87 8.89 14.15
N ARG A 20 -10.03 10.11 13.67
CA ARG A 20 -10.84 10.37 12.47
C ARG A 20 -10.24 9.72 11.23
N LEU A 21 -8.92 9.78 11.08
CA LEU A 21 -8.25 9.13 9.96
C LEU A 21 -8.37 7.61 10.03
N LEU A 22 -8.09 7.04 11.20
CA LEU A 22 -8.18 5.59 11.42
C LEU A 22 -9.60 5.05 11.33
N GLY A 23 -10.61 5.89 11.59
CA GLY A 23 -12.02 5.53 11.38
C GLY A 23 -12.42 5.41 9.91
N ARG A 24 -11.63 5.95 8.99
CA ARG A 24 -11.91 5.90 7.55
C ARG A 24 -11.24 4.73 6.86
N ARG A 25 -10.01 4.41 7.24
CA ARG A 25 -9.23 3.30 6.67
C ARG A 25 -8.06 2.95 7.58
N GLU A 26 -7.40 1.85 7.28
CA GLU A 26 -6.11 1.54 7.88
C GLU A 26 -5.03 2.50 7.36
N TYR A 27 -4.09 2.84 8.22
CA TYR A 27 -2.90 3.63 7.92
C TYR A 27 -1.67 2.86 8.36
N SER A 28 -0.55 3.00 7.64
CA SER A 28 0.73 2.60 8.20
C SER A 28 1.17 3.61 9.26
N VAL A 29 2.04 3.18 10.16
CA VAL A 29 2.61 4.07 11.18
C VAL A 29 3.26 5.29 10.52
N ARG A 30 4.05 5.07 9.47
CA ARG A 30 4.71 6.18 8.75
C ARG A 30 3.70 7.11 8.09
N GLU A 31 2.66 6.59 7.46
CA GLU A 31 1.62 7.43 6.85
C GLU A 31 0.96 8.34 7.88
N LEU A 32 0.58 7.79 9.03
CA LEU A 32 -0.06 8.57 10.09
C LEU A 32 0.92 9.60 10.68
N ASP A 33 2.16 9.21 10.91
CA ASP A 33 3.22 10.12 11.34
C ASP A 33 3.35 11.31 10.39
N GLN A 34 3.45 11.05 9.10
CA GLN A 34 3.57 12.10 8.08
C GLN A 34 2.34 13.02 8.04
N ARG A 35 1.13 12.46 8.19
CA ARG A 35 -0.10 13.24 8.21
C ARG A 35 -0.17 14.17 9.41
N ILE A 36 0.22 13.71 10.57
CA ILE A 36 0.23 14.51 11.79
C ILE A 36 1.27 15.64 11.67
N ARG A 37 2.50 15.32 11.25
CA ARG A 37 3.58 16.31 11.11
C ARG A 37 3.31 17.33 10.02
N ARG A 38 2.60 16.94 8.97
CA ARG A 38 2.18 17.88 7.92
C ARG A 38 1.15 18.87 8.43
N LYS A 39 0.21 18.40 9.24
CA LYS A 39 -0.82 19.27 9.82
C LYS A 39 -0.26 20.22 10.87
N TRP A 40 0.66 19.73 11.69
CA TRP A 40 1.28 20.50 12.77
C TRP A 40 2.82 20.39 12.70
N PRO A 41 3.46 21.15 11.80
CA PRO A 41 4.91 21.00 11.57
C PRO A 41 5.77 21.36 12.77
N ARG A 42 5.23 22.11 13.73
CA ARG A 42 5.94 22.56 14.94
C ARG A 42 5.73 21.65 16.15
N LEU A 43 4.89 20.63 16.00
CA LEU A 43 4.65 19.68 17.08
C LEU A 43 5.93 18.93 17.39
N GLU A 44 6.25 18.80 18.70
CA GLU A 44 7.46 18.09 19.12
C GLU A 44 7.44 16.63 18.68
N SER A 45 8.59 16.17 18.19
CA SER A 45 8.76 14.79 17.70
C SER A 45 8.40 13.75 18.76
N ALA A 46 8.80 13.99 20.01
CA ALA A 46 8.48 13.10 21.12
C ALA A 46 6.98 12.97 21.35
N ALA A 47 6.22 14.06 21.22
CA ALA A 47 4.76 14.02 21.36
C ALA A 47 4.10 13.18 20.25
N VAL A 48 4.59 13.29 19.03
CA VAL A 48 4.09 12.47 17.90
C VAL A 48 4.43 11.00 18.12
N GLU A 49 5.66 10.69 18.48
CA GLU A 49 6.12 9.32 18.72
C GLU A 49 5.34 8.66 19.85
N ASP A 50 5.12 9.37 20.95
CA ASP A 50 4.35 8.86 22.09
C ASP A 50 2.90 8.55 21.70
N LEU A 51 2.28 9.41 20.89
CA LEU A 51 0.92 9.15 20.38
C LEU A 51 0.89 7.93 19.49
N LEU A 52 1.82 7.81 18.55
CA LEU A 52 1.88 6.65 17.65
C LEU A 52 2.08 5.36 18.43
N ASP A 53 2.98 5.35 19.40
CA ASP A 53 3.22 4.20 20.29
C ASP A 53 1.96 3.82 21.06
N ALA A 54 1.24 4.79 21.59
CA ALA A 54 -0.02 4.55 22.29
C ALA A 54 -1.09 3.94 21.38
N LEU A 55 -1.21 4.45 20.15
CA LEU A 55 -2.18 3.93 19.18
C LEU A 55 -1.84 2.49 18.76
N VAL A 56 -0.57 2.17 18.62
CA VAL A 56 -0.12 0.80 18.37
C VAL A 56 -0.44 -0.11 19.56
N ALA A 57 -0.13 0.34 20.77
CA ALA A 57 -0.40 -0.42 21.99
C ALA A 57 -1.90 -0.69 22.19
N GLU A 58 -2.76 0.24 21.79
CA GLU A 58 -4.21 0.13 21.83
C GLU A 58 -4.78 -0.67 20.64
N ASN A 59 -3.92 -1.13 19.75
CA ASN A 59 -4.30 -1.87 18.53
C ASN A 59 -5.18 -1.07 17.56
N LEU A 60 -5.13 0.24 17.63
CA LEU A 60 -5.83 1.15 16.72
C LEU A 60 -5.00 1.44 15.46
N LEU A 61 -3.69 1.30 15.55
CA LEU A 61 -2.73 1.51 14.47
C LEU A 61 -1.91 0.23 14.31
N SER A 62 -1.87 -0.32 13.09
CA SER A 62 -1.21 -1.61 12.85
C SER A 62 -0.69 -1.69 11.42
N ASP A 63 0.63 -1.76 11.25
CA ASP A 63 1.25 -1.99 9.95
C ASP A 63 0.84 -3.34 9.37
N GLU A 64 0.58 -4.34 10.19
CA GLU A 64 0.12 -5.65 9.75
C GLU A 64 -1.26 -5.56 9.09
N ARG A 65 -2.24 -4.96 9.77
CA ARG A 65 -3.58 -4.78 9.20
C ARG A 65 -3.56 -3.87 7.99
N PHE A 66 -2.76 -2.80 8.02
CA PHE A 66 -2.56 -1.91 6.87
C PHE A 66 -2.06 -2.72 5.66
N THR A 67 -1.05 -3.55 5.86
CA THR A 67 -0.45 -4.36 4.79
C THR A 67 -1.47 -5.31 4.19
N GLU A 68 -2.24 -6.04 5.02
CA GLU A 68 -3.30 -6.92 4.55
C GLU A 68 -4.34 -6.19 3.69
N SER A 69 -4.82 -5.07 4.18
CA SER A 69 -5.82 -4.25 3.50
C SER A 69 -5.29 -3.67 2.19
N TYR A 70 -4.06 -3.18 2.20
CA TYR A 70 -3.42 -2.55 1.05
C TYR A 70 -3.16 -3.56 -0.07
N VAL A 71 -2.63 -4.73 0.27
CA VAL A 71 -2.40 -5.82 -0.69
C VAL A 71 -3.73 -6.22 -1.34
N ARG A 72 -4.77 -6.42 -0.55
CA ARG A 72 -6.09 -6.78 -1.07
C ARG A 72 -6.61 -5.74 -2.06
N THR A 73 -6.49 -4.47 -1.73
CA THR A 73 -6.94 -3.38 -2.59
C THR A 73 -6.19 -3.36 -3.93
N LEU A 74 -4.87 -3.52 -3.89
CA LEU A 74 -4.07 -3.51 -5.11
C LEU A 74 -4.24 -4.78 -5.95
N MET A 75 -4.49 -5.92 -5.32
CA MET A 75 -4.87 -7.14 -6.04
C MET A 75 -6.20 -6.98 -6.78
N GLN A 76 -7.18 -6.34 -6.16
CA GLN A 76 -8.45 -6.01 -6.82
C GLN A 76 -8.26 -5.12 -8.05
N LYS A 77 -7.22 -4.30 -8.04
CA LYS A 77 -6.82 -3.46 -9.18
C LYS A 77 -5.91 -4.19 -10.17
N LEU A 78 -5.72 -5.49 -9.99
CA LEU A 78 -4.89 -6.35 -10.83
C LEU A 78 -3.44 -5.86 -10.94
N GLN A 79 -2.86 -5.41 -9.84
CA GLN A 79 -1.45 -5.09 -9.74
C GLN A 79 -0.65 -6.31 -9.26
N GLY A 80 0.60 -6.41 -9.72
CA GLY A 80 1.47 -7.52 -9.39
C GLY A 80 2.27 -7.31 -8.11
N PRO A 81 2.89 -8.38 -7.58
CA PRO A 81 3.56 -8.36 -6.28
C PRO A 81 4.75 -7.42 -6.20
N LEU A 82 5.49 -7.21 -7.29
CA LEU A 82 6.66 -6.33 -7.27
C LEU A 82 6.27 -4.86 -7.09
N LYS A 83 5.18 -4.45 -7.72
CA LYS A 83 4.65 -3.09 -7.58
C LYS A 83 4.04 -2.87 -6.20
N ILE A 84 3.33 -3.88 -5.68
CA ILE A 84 2.76 -3.84 -4.34
C ILE A 84 3.88 -3.73 -3.29
N ARG A 85 4.95 -4.51 -3.44
CA ARG A 85 6.13 -4.43 -2.55
C ARG A 85 6.72 -3.03 -2.52
N ALA A 86 6.94 -2.43 -3.67
CA ALA A 86 7.51 -1.08 -3.78
C ALA A 86 6.60 -0.04 -3.11
N ALA A 87 5.29 -0.15 -3.30
CA ALA A 87 4.32 0.76 -2.70
C ALA A 87 4.28 0.63 -1.17
N LEU A 88 4.37 -0.58 -0.64
CA LEU A 88 4.41 -0.83 0.80
C LEU A 88 5.71 -0.33 1.44
N ARG A 89 6.86 -0.54 0.78
CA ARG A 89 8.15 0.02 1.23
C ARG A 89 8.10 1.53 1.32
N ALA A 90 7.52 2.19 0.33
CA ALA A 90 7.35 3.64 0.33
C ALA A 90 6.50 4.13 1.52
N ARG A 91 5.64 3.28 2.05
CA ARG A 91 4.79 3.58 3.22
C ARG A 91 5.40 3.14 4.55
N GLY A 92 6.64 2.70 4.53
CA GLY A 92 7.40 2.36 5.74
C GLY A 92 7.11 0.99 6.33
N VAL A 93 6.44 0.11 5.60
CA VAL A 93 6.21 -1.26 6.06
C VAL A 93 7.52 -2.06 5.94
N SER A 94 7.80 -2.90 6.94
CA SER A 94 9.01 -3.72 6.94
C SER A 94 8.98 -4.79 5.84
N ASP A 95 10.16 -5.15 5.33
CA ASP A 95 10.28 -6.20 4.31
C ASP A 95 9.75 -7.55 4.81
N ALA A 96 9.89 -7.84 6.10
CA ALA A 96 9.37 -9.07 6.70
C ALA A 96 7.84 -9.16 6.61
N LEU A 97 7.14 -8.08 6.96
CA LEU A 97 5.68 -8.01 6.84
C LEU A 97 5.23 -8.09 5.39
N ILE A 98 5.91 -7.37 4.49
CA ILE A 98 5.59 -7.38 3.06
C ILE A 98 5.73 -8.80 2.50
N SER A 99 6.86 -9.45 2.76
CA SER A 99 7.12 -10.81 2.25
C SER A 99 6.12 -11.82 2.78
N LEU A 100 5.79 -11.74 4.06
CA LEU A 100 4.81 -12.62 4.68
C LEU A 100 3.44 -12.50 4.00
N GLU A 101 2.98 -11.27 3.77
CA GLU A 101 1.67 -11.04 3.16
C GLU A 101 1.64 -11.43 1.69
N LEU A 102 2.67 -11.09 0.92
CA LEU A 102 2.73 -11.46 -0.49
C LEU A 102 2.79 -12.99 -0.67
N GLU A 103 3.47 -13.68 0.23
CA GLU A 103 3.59 -15.13 0.19
C GLU A 103 2.27 -15.84 0.47
N ARG A 104 1.40 -15.24 1.28
CA ARG A 104 0.04 -15.76 1.50
C ARG A 104 -0.78 -15.83 0.21
N HIS A 105 -0.43 -15.05 -0.79
CA HIS A 105 -1.10 -14.98 -2.08
C HIS A 105 -0.29 -15.63 -3.22
N ALA A 106 0.76 -16.41 -2.89
CA ALA A 106 1.72 -16.93 -3.86
C ALA A 106 1.08 -17.66 -5.06
N GLY A 107 -0.02 -18.37 -4.84
CA GLY A 107 -0.72 -19.11 -5.89
C GLY A 107 -1.67 -18.26 -6.74
N GLN A 108 -1.81 -16.98 -6.47
CA GLN A 108 -2.82 -16.12 -7.10
C GLN A 108 -2.24 -15.15 -8.15
N TRP A 109 -0.94 -14.90 -8.12
CA TRP A 109 -0.34 -13.85 -8.94
C TRP A 109 -0.42 -14.13 -10.44
N ALA A 110 -0.15 -15.38 -10.84
CA ALA A 110 -0.25 -15.79 -12.24
C ALA A 110 -1.68 -15.65 -12.75
N ASP A 111 -2.68 -16.00 -11.94
CA ASP A 111 -4.09 -15.86 -12.28
C ASP A 111 -4.52 -14.40 -12.42
N LEU A 112 -3.99 -13.52 -11.55
CA LEU A 112 -4.25 -12.09 -11.66
C LEU A 112 -3.65 -11.50 -12.93
N ALA A 113 -2.43 -11.91 -13.30
CA ALA A 113 -1.79 -11.51 -14.55
C ALA A 113 -2.62 -11.96 -15.76
N THR A 114 -3.05 -13.21 -15.76
CA THR A 114 -3.92 -13.78 -16.79
C THR A 114 -5.24 -13.02 -16.89
N GLY A 115 -5.87 -12.75 -15.76
CA GLY A 115 -7.12 -11.99 -15.70
C GLY A 115 -7.00 -10.58 -16.27
N TRP A 116 -5.89 -9.90 -15.95
CA TRP A 116 -5.61 -8.59 -16.52
C TRP A 116 -5.43 -8.68 -18.05
N LEU A 117 -4.63 -9.63 -18.52
CA LEU A 117 -4.34 -9.81 -19.93
C LEU A 117 -5.62 -10.09 -20.72
N GLN A 118 -6.49 -10.96 -20.21
CA GLN A 118 -7.77 -11.32 -20.85
C GLN A 118 -8.72 -10.13 -20.96
N ARG A 119 -8.64 -9.16 -20.06
CA ARG A 119 -9.39 -7.90 -20.17
C ARG A 119 -8.85 -6.97 -21.25
N GLN A 120 -7.57 -7.10 -21.60
CA GLN A 120 -6.92 -6.26 -22.61
C GLN A 120 -7.02 -6.85 -24.02
N HIS A 121 -7.04 -8.17 -24.12
CA HIS A 121 -6.97 -8.88 -25.41
C HIS A 121 -7.59 -10.27 -25.29
N THR A 122 -8.22 -10.70 -26.37
CA THR A 122 -8.76 -12.07 -26.52
C THR A 122 -8.11 -12.75 -27.71
N GLY A 123 -7.80 -14.04 -27.55
CA GLY A 123 -7.20 -14.86 -28.58
C GLY A 123 -5.67 -14.76 -28.65
N PRO A 124 -5.06 -15.51 -29.59
CA PRO A 124 -3.60 -15.56 -29.68
C PRO A 124 -2.98 -14.23 -30.10
N LEU A 125 -1.77 -14.00 -29.63
CA LEU A 125 -0.97 -12.83 -29.92
C LEU A 125 0.16 -13.20 -30.90
N ASP A 126 0.48 -12.28 -31.82
CA ASP A 126 1.69 -12.38 -32.62
C ASP A 126 2.93 -12.03 -31.77
N PHE A 127 4.11 -12.10 -32.36
CA PHE A 127 5.36 -11.82 -31.69
C PHE A 127 5.41 -10.39 -31.10
N ASP A 128 5.00 -9.40 -31.88
CA ASP A 128 5.02 -8.00 -31.46
C ASP A 128 3.99 -7.75 -30.34
N GLY A 129 2.81 -8.35 -30.45
CA GLY A 129 1.77 -8.29 -29.44
C GLY A 129 2.20 -8.91 -28.12
N ARG A 130 2.87 -10.07 -28.17
CA ARG A 130 3.43 -10.72 -26.96
C ARG A 130 4.46 -9.82 -26.28
N GLY A 131 5.37 -9.21 -27.03
CA GLY A 131 6.36 -8.30 -26.48
C GLY A 131 5.74 -7.07 -25.83
N LYS A 132 4.72 -6.50 -26.48
CA LYS A 132 3.98 -5.34 -25.94
C LYS A 132 3.30 -5.67 -24.61
N PHE A 133 2.57 -6.76 -24.54
CA PHE A 133 1.85 -7.13 -23.31
C PHE A 133 2.78 -7.66 -22.22
N TYR A 134 3.88 -8.29 -22.59
CA TYR A 134 4.93 -8.66 -21.65
C TYR A 134 5.45 -7.42 -20.89
N ARG A 135 5.81 -6.36 -21.61
CA ARG A 135 6.27 -5.11 -21.00
C ARG A 135 5.20 -4.47 -20.11
N ARG A 136 3.94 -4.51 -20.56
CA ARG A 136 2.82 -3.95 -19.77
C ARG A 136 2.57 -4.76 -18.50
N LEU A 137 2.70 -6.08 -18.55
CA LEU A 137 2.58 -6.94 -17.37
C LEU A 137 3.69 -6.65 -16.36
N LEU A 138 4.94 -6.49 -16.82
CA LEU A 138 6.05 -6.09 -15.94
C LEU A 138 5.80 -4.73 -15.31
N ASN A 139 5.29 -3.76 -16.06
CA ASN A 139 4.94 -2.44 -15.54
C ASN A 139 3.82 -2.47 -14.51
N ARG A 140 2.94 -3.45 -14.58
CA ARG A 140 1.92 -3.67 -13.55
C ARG A 140 2.46 -4.35 -12.29
N GLY A 141 3.71 -4.78 -12.30
CA GLY A 141 4.38 -5.37 -11.15
C GLY A 141 4.41 -6.88 -11.13
N PHE A 142 4.04 -7.56 -12.22
CA PHE A 142 4.17 -9.01 -12.32
C PHE A 142 5.61 -9.41 -12.65
N SER A 143 6.03 -10.58 -12.15
CA SER A 143 7.35 -11.13 -12.46
C SER A 143 7.40 -11.67 -13.89
N HIS A 144 8.63 -11.95 -14.36
CA HIS A 144 8.84 -12.62 -15.65
C HIS A 144 8.01 -13.90 -15.76
N ASP A 145 8.09 -14.78 -14.76
CA ASP A 145 7.40 -16.07 -14.80
C ASP A 145 5.86 -15.88 -14.80
N GLN A 146 5.36 -14.96 -14.01
CA GLN A 146 3.93 -14.65 -13.96
C GLN A 146 3.44 -14.07 -15.29
N ALA A 147 4.24 -13.19 -15.92
CA ALA A 147 3.93 -12.62 -17.21
C ALA A 147 3.94 -13.68 -18.31
N MET A 148 4.94 -14.57 -18.31
CA MET A 148 5.02 -15.66 -19.28
C MET A 148 3.87 -16.64 -19.14
N ASP A 149 3.53 -17.03 -17.91
CA ASP A 149 2.37 -17.90 -17.66
C ASP A 149 1.07 -17.29 -18.20
N ALA A 150 0.88 -15.99 -18.00
CA ALA A 150 -0.29 -15.28 -18.53
C ALA A 150 -0.31 -15.30 -20.07
N LEU A 151 0.81 -15.00 -20.70
CA LEU A 151 0.92 -14.98 -22.17
C LEU A 151 0.71 -16.37 -22.76
N ASP A 152 1.22 -17.41 -22.13
CA ASP A 152 1.09 -18.79 -22.59
C ASP A 152 -0.33 -19.35 -22.41
N SER A 153 -1.17 -18.67 -21.62
CA SER A 153 -2.55 -19.06 -21.39
C SER A 153 -3.53 -18.60 -22.48
N LEU A 154 -3.09 -17.77 -23.42
CA LEU A 154 -3.92 -17.25 -24.52
C LEU A 154 -4.04 -18.22 -25.68
#